data_cb6e3198560b4888d900fe88b17f0609
#
_entry.id   cb6e3198560b4888d900fe88b17f0609
#
_cell.length_a   1.000
_cell.length_b   1.000
_cell.length_c   1.000
_cell.angle_alpha   90.00
_cell.angle_beta   90.00
_cell.angle_gamma   90.00
#
_symmetry.space_group_name_H-M   'P 1'
#
loop_
_entity.id
_entity.type
_entity.pdbx_description
1 polymer ?
#
loop_
_entity_poly.entity_id
_entity_poly.type
_entity_poly.pdbx_seq_one_letter_code
_entity_poly.pdbx_strand_id
1 'polypeptide(L)'
;YVKEQTRGMIARDFALQADTLFAPINTLYLKDIWREYGKKLSFTAENYEFTECDGATRAQKLLVGNYVAGRVSENERYATFFARTYNGFRLQFILPKNGYSVDEVFTAASLAEAAAISDWGAVDEENRIRYYTRCLFPAFEASFDGEVKSLLQDAFGIRSLFDRDTCDLSSLSENRAYCSGVRHAAELKVNERGIEGAAVTVMTFPGAGDPGPDPYEDVFLDFVVDGAFGFILSDPYGVTLFSGVVNRL
;
A
#
# COMPACT_ATOMS: atom_id res chain seq x y z
N TYR A 1 16.48 -18.41 -5.73
CA TYR A 1 15.10 -18.56 -5.26
C TYR A 1 14.39 -17.20 -5.13
N VAL A 2 14.80 -16.29 -4.20
CA VAL A 2 14.10 -14.98 -3.97
C VAL A 2 13.99 -14.18 -5.26
N LYS A 3 15.09 -14.02 -6.02
CA LYS A 3 15.09 -13.33 -7.31
C LYS A 3 14.10 -13.95 -8.30
N GLU A 4 14.01 -15.25 -8.35
CA GLU A 4 13.12 -15.98 -9.25
C GLU A 4 11.66 -15.82 -8.82
N GLN A 5 11.34 -16.00 -7.53
CA GLN A 5 9.99 -15.86 -6.99
C GLN A 5 9.45 -14.43 -7.08
N THR A 6 10.34 -13.44 -7.01
CA THR A 6 9.99 -12.02 -7.17
C THR A 6 10.19 -11.51 -8.60
N ARG A 7 10.41 -12.42 -9.57
CA ARG A 7 10.65 -12.10 -10.99
C ARG A 7 11.72 -11.03 -11.21
N GLY A 8 12.74 -11.04 -10.37
CA GLY A 8 13.87 -10.13 -10.46
C GLY A 8 13.70 -8.80 -9.71
N MET A 9 12.56 -8.53 -9.09
CA MET A 9 12.37 -7.32 -8.29
C MET A 9 13.34 -7.29 -7.10
N ILE A 10 13.39 -8.37 -6.32
CA ILE A 10 14.38 -8.51 -5.24
C ILE A 10 15.52 -9.36 -5.78
N ALA A 11 16.52 -8.72 -6.37
CA ALA A 11 17.65 -9.38 -7.05
C ALA A 11 18.90 -9.54 -6.16
N ARG A 12 18.73 -9.56 -4.84
CA ARG A 12 19.86 -9.61 -3.88
C ARG A 12 20.13 -11.02 -3.40
N ASP A 13 21.41 -11.30 -3.15
CA ASP A 13 21.83 -12.54 -2.55
C ASP A 13 21.73 -12.44 -1.02
N PHE A 14 21.08 -13.41 -0.43
CA PHE A 14 21.06 -13.60 1.02
C PHE A 14 22.21 -14.53 1.38
N ALA A 15 23.28 -13.97 1.92
CA ALA A 15 24.42 -14.77 2.38
C ALA A 15 23.98 -15.56 3.62
N LEU A 16 23.98 -16.90 3.48
CA LEU A 16 23.79 -17.81 4.60
C LEU A 16 25.14 -18.09 5.26
N GLN A 17 25.18 -18.19 6.56
CA GLN A 17 26.38 -18.60 7.29
C GLN A 17 26.60 -20.10 7.14
N ALA A 18 27.86 -20.54 7.25
CA ALA A 18 28.22 -21.94 7.01
C ALA A 18 27.56 -22.93 8.01
N ASP A 19 27.16 -22.44 9.17
CA ASP A 19 26.47 -23.18 10.24
C ASP A 19 24.95 -23.00 10.24
N THR A 20 24.40 -22.42 9.19
CA THR A 20 22.94 -22.25 9.04
C THR A 20 22.28 -23.61 8.85
N LEU A 21 21.42 -24.02 9.79
CA LEU A 21 20.67 -25.28 9.71
C LEU A 21 19.46 -25.15 8.78
N PHE A 22 18.73 -24.04 8.87
CA PHE A 22 17.61 -23.74 7.98
C PHE A 22 17.38 -22.21 7.89
N ALA A 23 16.81 -21.79 6.79
CA ALA A 23 16.47 -20.38 6.54
C ALA A 23 15.04 -20.31 5.98
N PRO A 24 14.02 -20.03 6.79
CA PRO A 24 12.66 -19.79 6.27
C PRO A 24 12.66 -18.50 5.46
N ILE A 25 12.13 -18.58 4.24
CA ILE A 25 12.04 -17.44 3.32
C ILE A 25 10.59 -17.29 2.91
N ASN A 26 10.03 -16.10 3.13
CA ASN A 26 8.74 -15.69 2.60
C ASN A 26 8.95 -14.63 1.52
N THR A 27 8.24 -14.75 0.41
CA THR A 27 8.26 -13.76 -0.67
C THR A 27 6.83 -13.39 -1.03
N LEU A 28 6.58 -12.11 -1.15
CA LEU A 28 5.33 -11.58 -1.68
C LEU A 28 5.64 -10.84 -2.98
N TYR A 29 4.95 -11.23 -4.04
CA TYR A 29 4.99 -10.59 -5.33
C TYR A 29 3.57 -10.32 -5.80
N LEU A 30 3.25 -9.06 -6.08
CA LEU A 30 1.95 -8.60 -6.55
C LEU A 30 2.11 -7.84 -7.86
N LYS A 31 1.25 -8.09 -8.85
CA LYS A 31 1.09 -7.23 -10.05
C LYS A 31 -0.37 -7.11 -10.41
N ASP A 32 -0.83 -5.88 -10.52
CA ASP A 32 -2.16 -5.60 -10.98
C ASP A 32 -2.17 -4.35 -11.86
N ILE A 33 -3.18 -4.22 -12.68
CA ILE A 33 -3.36 -3.13 -13.63
C ILE A 33 -4.44 -2.17 -13.15
N TRP A 34 -4.35 -0.90 -13.56
CA TRP A 34 -5.39 0.08 -13.22
C TRP A 34 -6.67 -0.11 -14.02
N ARG A 35 -6.56 -0.55 -15.27
CA ARG A 35 -7.66 -0.63 -16.23
C ARG A 35 -7.59 -1.90 -17.05
N GLU A 36 -8.75 -2.36 -17.48
CA GLU A 36 -8.91 -3.50 -18.38
C GLU A 36 -8.06 -3.38 -19.65
N TYR A 37 -7.64 -4.52 -20.19
CA TYR A 37 -6.84 -4.63 -21.42
C TYR A 37 -5.50 -3.87 -21.40
N GLY A 38 -4.91 -3.67 -20.22
CA GLY A 38 -3.61 -3.01 -20.08
C GLY A 38 -3.62 -1.53 -20.46
N LYS A 39 -4.78 -0.90 -20.49
CA LYS A 39 -4.88 0.55 -20.66
C LYS A 39 -4.19 1.24 -19.49
N LYS A 40 -3.39 2.25 -19.82
CA LYS A 40 -2.67 3.06 -18.85
C LYS A 40 -3.56 4.15 -18.25
N LEU A 41 -3.25 4.57 -17.02
CA LEU A 41 -3.71 5.86 -16.53
C LEU A 41 -3.03 6.99 -17.32
N SER A 42 -3.76 8.07 -17.52
CA SER A 42 -3.17 9.31 -18.04
C SER A 42 -2.49 10.08 -16.91
N PHE A 43 -1.53 10.90 -17.28
CA PHE A 43 -1.03 11.94 -16.39
C PHE A 43 -1.90 13.20 -16.50
N THR A 44 -1.87 14.03 -15.47
CA THR A 44 -2.48 15.36 -15.47
C THR A 44 -1.88 16.22 -16.60
N ALA A 45 -2.67 17.12 -17.18
CA ALA A 45 -2.19 18.01 -18.23
C ALA A 45 -1.10 18.95 -17.67
N GLU A 46 -1.34 19.49 -16.48
CA GLU A 46 -0.45 20.42 -15.80
C GLU A 46 0.31 19.75 -14.66
N ASN A 47 1.39 20.38 -14.22
CA ASN A 47 2.15 19.97 -13.06
C ASN A 47 1.45 20.43 -11.78
N TYR A 48 1.57 19.61 -10.76
CA TYR A 48 1.25 19.96 -9.37
C TYR A 48 2.54 20.22 -8.61
N GLU A 49 2.51 21.08 -7.62
CA GLU A 49 3.61 21.22 -6.67
C GLU A 49 3.50 20.10 -5.64
N PHE A 50 4.46 19.18 -5.66
CA PHE A 50 4.58 18.14 -4.66
C PHE A 50 5.51 18.61 -3.55
N THR A 51 5.01 18.64 -2.31
CA THR A 51 5.78 19.05 -1.13
C THR A 51 6.44 17.84 -0.46
N GLU A 52 7.76 17.79 -0.46
CA GLU A 52 8.55 16.76 0.19
C GLU A 52 8.53 16.92 1.73
N CYS A 53 8.95 15.89 2.47
CA CYS A 53 8.92 15.90 3.95
C CYS A 53 9.79 16.99 4.60
N ASP A 54 10.79 17.53 3.90
CA ASP A 54 11.64 18.63 4.35
C ASP A 54 11.11 20.02 3.93
N GLY A 55 9.92 20.08 3.31
CA GLY A 55 9.28 21.29 2.82
C GLY A 55 9.76 21.75 1.44
N ALA A 56 10.68 21.04 0.80
CA ALA A 56 11.05 21.31 -0.59
C ALA A 56 9.87 21.01 -1.52
N THR A 57 9.71 21.81 -2.58
CA THR A 57 8.65 21.62 -3.57
C THR A 57 9.23 21.17 -4.91
N ARG A 58 8.50 20.28 -5.58
CA ARG A 58 8.85 19.76 -6.91
C ARG A 58 7.64 19.81 -7.82
N ALA A 59 7.80 20.33 -9.02
CA ALA A 59 6.77 20.27 -10.05
C ALA A 59 6.65 18.84 -10.59
N GLN A 60 5.48 18.22 -10.43
CA GLN A 60 5.24 16.82 -10.75
C GLN A 60 3.90 16.62 -11.46
N LYS A 61 3.86 15.81 -12.52
CA LYS A 61 2.61 15.31 -13.08
C LYS A 61 2.08 14.15 -12.26
N LEU A 62 0.78 14.16 -12.00
CA LEU A 62 0.11 13.12 -11.25
C LEU A 62 -0.61 12.14 -12.19
N LEU A 63 -0.67 10.89 -11.80
CA LEU A 63 -1.53 9.89 -12.43
C LEU A 63 -2.99 10.19 -12.11
N VAL A 64 -3.84 10.13 -13.12
CA VAL A 64 -5.28 10.35 -12.98
C VAL A 64 -5.95 8.99 -12.75
N GLY A 65 -6.26 8.69 -11.50
CA GLY A 65 -6.92 7.46 -11.09
C GLY A 65 -8.33 7.29 -11.67
N ASN A 66 -8.92 6.13 -11.46
CA ASN A 66 -10.31 5.89 -11.79
C ASN A 66 -11.21 6.48 -10.71
N TYR A 67 -12.43 6.86 -11.06
CA TYR A 67 -13.44 7.19 -10.07
C TYR A 67 -13.87 5.95 -9.30
N VAL A 68 -13.95 6.10 -7.99
CA VAL A 68 -14.42 5.07 -7.05
C VAL A 68 -15.54 5.69 -6.22
N ALA A 69 -16.60 4.92 -5.99
CA ALA A 69 -17.71 5.37 -5.16
C ALA A 69 -17.25 5.65 -3.72
N GLY A 70 -17.47 6.87 -3.25
CA GLY A 70 -17.08 7.32 -1.92
C GLY A 70 -16.58 8.75 -1.88
N ARG A 71 -16.41 9.26 -0.65
CA ARG A 71 -15.83 10.56 -0.32
C ARG A 71 -14.52 10.38 0.44
N VAL A 72 -13.66 11.39 0.38
CA VAL A 72 -12.48 11.48 1.23
C VAL A 72 -12.89 11.39 2.70
N SER A 73 -12.27 10.48 3.43
CA SER A 73 -12.37 10.42 4.89
C SER A 73 -11.24 11.27 5.48
N GLU A 74 -11.57 12.10 6.46
CA GLU A 74 -10.59 13.00 7.06
C GLU A 74 -10.84 13.21 8.54
N ASN A 75 -9.78 13.49 9.26
CA ASN A 75 -9.79 13.95 10.64
C ASN A 75 -8.88 15.19 10.77
N GLU A 76 -8.56 15.59 11.99
CA GLU A 76 -7.71 16.76 12.25
C GLU A 76 -6.28 16.58 11.71
N ARG A 77 -5.76 15.34 11.66
CA ARG A 77 -4.36 15.04 11.37
C ARG A 77 -4.08 14.67 9.92
N TYR A 78 -5.02 13.98 9.26
CA TYR A 78 -4.83 13.49 7.90
C TYR A 78 -6.14 13.38 7.14
N ALA A 79 -6.01 13.35 5.82
CA ALA A 79 -7.06 12.93 4.89
C ALA A 79 -6.66 11.62 4.22
N THR A 80 -7.63 10.77 3.92
CA THR A 80 -7.38 9.48 3.28
C THR A 80 -8.44 9.14 2.25
N PHE A 81 -8.01 8.57 1.15
CA PHE A 81 -8.83 7.93 0.13
C PHE A 81 -7.97 6.92 -0.64
N PHE A 82 -8.57 6.18 -1.58
CA PHE A 82 -7.87 5.11 -2.27
C PHE A 82 -8.08 5.10 -3.78
N ALA A 83 -7.05 4.66 -4.51
CA ALA A 83 -7.16 4.22 -5.89
C ALA A 83 -7.41 2.71 -5.93
N ARG A 84 -8.29 2.25 -6.82
CA ARG A 84 -8.61 0.84 -7.00
C ARG A 84 -8.02 0.32 -8.30
N THR A 85 -7.36 -0.83 -8.23
CA THR A 85 -6.91 -1.56 -9.40
C THR A 85 -8.07 -2.33 -10.06
N TYR A 86 -7.82 -2.87 -11.25
CA TYR A 86 -8.82 -3.62 -12.01
C TYR A 86 -9.33 -4.86 -11.26
N ASN A 87 -8.45 -5.59 -10.56
CA ASN A 87 -8.84 -6.77 -9.79
C ASN A 87 -9.23 -6.47 -8.33
N GLY A 88 -9.40 -5.19 -7.98
CA GLY A 88 -10.00 -4.77 -6.72
C GLY A 88 -9.02 -4.52 -5.58
N PHE A 89 -7.69 -4.58 -5.80
CA PHE A 89 -6.73 -4.12 -4.80
C PHE A 89 -6.91 -2.63 -4.55
N ARG A 90 -6.67 -2.21 -3.31
CA ARG A 90 -6.80 -0.81 -2.88
C ARG A 90 -5.44 -0.25 -2.52
N LEU A 91 -5.01 0.78 -3.24
CA LEU A 91 -3.90 1.63 -2.84
C LEU A 91 -4.47 2.86 -2.13
N GLN A 92 -4.48 2.84 -0.82
CA GLN A 92 -4.98 3.90 0.03
C GLN A 92 -3.84 4.84 0.39
N PHE A 93 -4.10 6.13 0.30
CA PHE A 93 -3.15 7.19 0.65
C PHE A 93 -3.55 7.82 1.98
N ILE A 94 -2.57 8.17 2.80
CA ILE A 94 -2.73 8.91 4.05
C ILE A 94 -1.94 10.21 3.89
N LEU A 95 -2.64 11.31 3.65
CA LEU A 95 -2.04 12.62 3.40
C LEU A 95 -2.15 13.48 4.65
N PRO A 96 -1.02 13.93 5.23
CA PRO A 96 -1.00 14.82 6.39
C PRO A 96 -1.74 16.13 6.15
N LYS A 97 -2.36 16.67 7.20
CA LYS A 97 -3.07 17.95 7.21
C LYS A 97 -2.58 18.85 8.34
N ASN A 98 -2.94 20.11 8.28
CA ASN A 98 -2.77 21.08 9.38
C ASN A 98 -1.34 21.18 9.92
N GLY A 99 -0.32 20.98 9.06
CA GLY A 99 1.09 21.08 9.42
C GLY A 99 1.68 19.84 10.08
N TYR A 100 0.92 18.76 10.21
CA TYR A 100 1.49 17.47 10.63
C TYR A 100 2.43 16.92 9.56
N SER A 101 3.51 16.31 9.98
CA SER A 101 4.40 15.55 9.09
C SER A 101 3.85 14.15 8.82
N VAL A 102 4.36 13.50 7.78
CA VAL A 102 3.98 12.11 7.46
C VAL A 102 4.38 11.15 8.59
N ASP A 103 5.52 11.37 9.25
CA ASP A 103 5.99 10.53 10.36
C ASP A 103 5.07 10.64 11.60
N GLU A 104 4.46 11.81 11.83
CA GLU A 104 3.50 12.01 12.92
C GLU A 104 2.14 11.36 12.65
N VAL A 105 1.75 11.22 11.39
CA VAL A 105 0.46 10.63 11.01
C VAL A 105 0.57 9.15 10.63
N PHE A 106 1.73 8.66 10.20
CA PHE A 106 1.93 7.27 9.82
C PHE A 106 2.28 6.40 11.03
N THR A 107 1.32 6.22 11.93
CA THR A 107 1.44 5.44 13.16
C THR A 107 0.61 4.16 13.08
N ALA A 108 0.92 3.17 13.92
CA ALA A 108 0.13 1.93 14.00
C ALA A 108 -1.35 2.20 14.26
N ALA A 109 -1.67 3.22 15.08
CA ALA A 109 -3.05 3.62 15.38
C ALA A 109 -3.74 4.20 14.13
N SER A 110 -3.10 5.14 13.43
CA SER A 110 -3.65 5.75 12.21
C SER A 110 -3.79 4.73 11.08
N LEU A 111 -2.84 3.79 10.95
CA LEU A 111 -2.92 2.70 9.99
C LEU A 111 -4.11 1.79 10.26
N ALA A 112 -4.32 1.40 11.52
CA ALA A 112 -5.45 0.56 11.92
C ALA A 112 -6.78 1.29 11.69
N GLU A 113 -6.86 2.58 12.04
CA GLU A 113 -8.03 3.43 11.80
C GLU A 113 -8.34 3.54 10.30
N ALA A 114 -7.36 3.90 9.48
CA ALA A 114 -7.51 4.05 8.05
C ALA A 114 -7.86 2.72 7.35
N ALA A 115 -7.25 1.61 7.75
CA ALA A 115 -7.55 0.29 7.21
C ALA A 115 -8.95 -0.22 7.57
N ALA A 116 -9.48 0.20 8.72
CA ALA A 116 -10.82 -0.19 9.20
C ALA A 116 -11.97 0.54 8.49
N ILE A 117 -11.70 1.58 7.68
CA ILE A 117 -12.75 2.30 6.96
C ILE A 117 -13.41 1.36 5.95
N SER A 118 -14.65 0.99 6.21
CA SER A 118 -15.48 0.16 5.33
C SER A 118 -16.57 0.97 4.62
N ASP A 119 -17.09 2.00 5.27
CA ASP A 119 -18.04 2.94 4.68
C ASP A 119 -17.32 4.24 4.31
N TRP A 120 -17.28 4.53 3.02
CA TRP A 120 -16.67 5.72 2.45
C TRP A 120 -17.70 6.82 2.13
N GLY A 121 -18.92 6.70 2.65
CA GLY A 121 -19.97 7.70 2.44
C GLY A 121 -20.30 7.92 0.96
N ALA A 122 -20.42 6.82 0.22
CA ALA A 122 -20.67 6.88 -1.24
C ALA A 122 -22.04 7.45 -1.57
N VAL A 123 -23.03 7.30 -0.69
CA VAL A 123 -24.40 7.74 -0.90
C VAL A 123 -24.86 8.60 0.28
N ASP A 124 -25.45 9.72 -0.05
CA ASP A 124 -26.20 10.58 0.87
C ASP A 124 -27.68 10.42 0.55
N GLU A 125 -28.35 9.58 1.32
CA GLU A 125 -29.76 9.23 1.11
C GLU A 125 -30.69 10.42 1.35
N GLU A 126 -30.32 11.32 2.28
CA GLU A 126 -31.15 12.48 2.64
C GLU A 126 -31.20 13.49 1.50
N ASN A 127 -30.03 13.79 0.91
CA ASN A 127 -29.90 14.75 -0.18
C ASN A 127 -29.97 14.10 -1.56
N ARG A 128 -30.10 12.78 -1.65
CA ARG A 128 -30.07 12.00 -2.91
C ARG A 128 -28.85 12.28 -3.76
N ILE A 129 -27.66 12.22 -3.13
CA ILE A 129 -26.38 12.45 -3.79
C ILE A 129 -25.55 11.18 -3.75
N ARG A 130 -24.92 10.85 -4.86
CA ARG A 130 -23.86 9.83 -4.94
C ARG A 130 -22.52 10.51 -5.18
N TYR A 131 -21.54 10.12 -4.41
CA TYR A 131 -20.19 10.66 -4.50
C TYR A 131 -19.26 9.66 -5.17
N TYR A 132 -18.47 10.17 -6.11
CA TYR A 132 -17.41 9.45 -6.79
C TYR A 132 -16.13 10.25 -6.66
N THR A 133 -15.12 9.69 -6.03
CA THR A 133 -13.81 10.33 -5.88
C THR A 133 -12.77 9.59 -6.69
N ARG A 134 -11.88 10.32 -7.34
CA ARG A 134 -10.65 9.75 -7.93
C ARG A 134 -9.43 10.33 -7.24
N CYS A 135 -8.38 9.51 -7.12
CA CYS A 135 -7.07 9.97 -6.67
C CYS A 135 -6.29 10.56 -7.84
N LEU A 136 -5.67 11.72 -7.62
CA LEU A 136 -4.58 12.24 -8.43
C LEU A 136 -3.30 12.01 -7.61
N PHE A 137 -2.39 11.14 -8.07
CA PHE A 137 -1.24 10.69 -7.26
C PHE A 137 0.03 10.53 -8.11
N PRO A 138 1.23 10.72 -7.53
CA PRO A 138 2.47 10.53 -8.26
C PRO A 138 2.71 9.06 -8.60
N ALA A 139 3.44 8.79 -9.67
CA ALA A 139 4.12 7.51 -9.82
C ALA A 139 5.26 7.47 -8.81
N PHE A 140 5.45 6.33 -8.12
CA PHE A 140 6.48 6.20 -7.11
C PHE A 140 7.02 4.77 -7.00
N GLU A 141 8.20 4.64 -6.40
CA GLU A 141 8.77 3.39 -5.96
C GLU A 141 9.03 3.46 -4.45
N ALA A 142 8.71 2.38 -3.74
CA ALA A 142 9.01 2.24 -2.33
C ALA A 142 9.75 0.93 -2.12
N SER A 143 10.85 0.98 -1.38
CA SER A 143 11.64 -0.22 -1.08
C SER A 143 12.14 -0.20 0.34
N PHE A 144 12.20 -1.39 0.94
CA PHE A 144 12.83 -1.64 2.21
C PHE A 144 13.76 -2.84 2.09
N ASP A 145 14.94 -2.76 2.69
CA ASP A 145 15.85 -3.89 2.82
C ASP A 145 16.70 -3.69 4.07
N GLY A 146 16.42 -4.46 5.09
CA GLY A 146 17.08 -4.27 6.38
C GLY A 146 16.99 -5.48 7.32
N GLU A 147 17.90 -5.48 8.29
CA GLU A 147 17.87 -6.37 9.44
C GLU A 147 16.81 -5.85 10.43
N VAL A 148 15.85 -6.69 10.79
CA VAL A 148 14.71 -6.31 11.66
C VAL A 148 14.74 -6.99 13.03
N LYS A 149 15.83 -7.68 13.39
CA LYS A 149 15.99 -8.37 14.67
C LYS A 149 15.76 -7.44 15.86
N SER A 150 16.44 -6.28 15.88
CA SER A 150 16.29 -5.29 16.97
C SER A 150 14.85 -4.79 17.08
N LEU A 151 14.19 -4.53 15.95
CA LEU A 151 12.78 -4.14 15.92
C LEU A 151 11.89 -5.21 16.54
N LEU A 152 12.11 -6.49 16.20
CA LEU A 152 11.35 -7.61 16.76
C LEU A 152 11.58 -7.76 18.26
N GLN A 153 12.81 -7.52 18.74
CA GLN A 153 13.14 -7.59 20.16
C GLN A 153 12.55 -6.44 20.98
N ASP A 154 12.63 -5.22 20.46
CA ASP A 154 12.32 -4.00 21.21
C ASP A 154 10.86 -3.61 21.11
N ALA A 155 10.27 -3.66 19.90
CA ALA A 155 8.86 -3.29 19.69
C ALA A 155 7.88 -4.44 19.95
N PHE A 156 8.27 -5.68 19.64
CA PHE A 156 7.40 -6.85 19.76
C PHE A 156 7.74 -7.76 20.94
N GLY A 157 8.85 -7.51 21.66
CA GLY A 157 9.27 -8.30 22.82
C GLY A 157 9.75 -9.72 22.48
N ILE A 158 9.99 -10.01 21.20
CA ILE A 158 10.42 -11.34 20.74
C ILE A 158 11.91 -11.50 21.01
N ARG A 159 12.28 -11.95 22.20
CA ARG A 159 13.68 -12.05 22.65
C ARG A 159 14.21 -13.48 22.67
N SER A 160 13.44 -14.42 23.21
CA SER A 160 13.87 -15.82 23.36
C SER A 160 14.28 -16.49 22.05
N LEU A 161 13.63 -16.12 20.92
CA LEU A 161 13.95 -16.64 19.58
C LEU A 161 15.42 -16.37 19.18
N PHE A 162 15.98 -15.26 19.65
CA PHE A 162 17.32 -14.77 19.30
C PHE A 162 18.38 -15.10 20.34
N ASP A 163 17.98 -15.69 21.46
CA ASP A 163 18.88 -16.06 22.55
C ASP A 163 19.24 -17.54 22.44
N ARG A 164 20.54 -17.81 22.31
CA ARG A 164 21.08 -19.16 22.14
C ARG A 164 20.72 -20.09 23.29
N ASP A 165 20.57 -19.55 24.49
CA ASP A 165 20.36 -20.36 25.71
C ASP A 165 18.88 -20.60 26.01
N THR A 166 18.00 -19.71 25.60
CA THR A 166 16.55 -19.76 25.87
C THR A 166 15.70 -20.12 24.66
N CYS A 167 16.28 -20.15 23.44
CA CYS A 167 15.55 -20.52 22.24
C CYS A 167 15.21 -22.02 22.23
N ASP A 168 13.94 -22.35 22.06
CA ASP A 168 13.46 -23.71 21.86
C ASP A 168 12.85 -23.88 20.47
N LEU A 169 13.61 -24.50 19.58
CA LEU A 169 13.20 -24.92 18.23
C LEU A 169 13.22 -26.45 18.09
N SER A 170 13.07 -27.19 19.18
CA SER A 170 13.11 -28.65 19.19
C SER A 170 12.04 -29.31 18.32
N SER A 171 10.91 -28.62 18.09
CA SER A 171 9.87 -29.06 17.14
C SER A 171 10.27 -28.98 15.67
N LEU A 172 11.33 -28.22 15.34
CA LEU A 172 11.81 -28.02 13.96
C LEU A 172 13.13 -28.76 13.68
N SER A 173 13.95 -28.97 14.69
CA SER A 173 15.28 -29.58 14.55
C SER A 173 15.68 -30.36 15.81
N GLU A 174 16.28 -31.53 15.62
CA GLU A 174 16.93 -32.30 16.71
C GLU A 174 18.21 -31.59 17.20
N ASN A 175 18.83 -30.78 16.36
CA ASN A 175 19.96 -29.97 16.74
C ASN A 175 19.49 -28.67 17.41
N ARG A 176 20.20 -28.27 18.48
CA ARG A 176 19.94 -27.01 19.14
C ARG A 176 20.17 -25.83 18.16
N ALA A 177 19.14 -25.03 17.94
CA ALA A 177 19.15 -23.92 17.01
C ALA A 177 18.56 -22.66 17.65
N TYR A 178 18.97 -21.52 17.15
CA TYR A 178 18.39 -20.21 17.48
C TYR A 178 18.39 -19.32 16.22
N CYS A 179 17.58 -18.27 16.21
CA CYS A 179 17.54 -17.32 15.12
C CYS A 179 18.69 -16.31 15.24
N SER A 180 19.64 -16.35 14.34
CA SER A 180 20.79 -15.42 14.37
C SER A 180 20.42 -14.02 13.89
N GLY A 181 19.47 -13.90 12.93
CA GLY A 181 19.03 -12.62 12.38
C GLY A 181 17.75 -12.79 11.56
N VAL A 182 17.07 -11.69 11.32
CA VAL A 182 15.87 -11.63 10.46
C VAL A 182 16.03 -10.45 9.50
N ARG A 183 16.14 -10.74 8.21
CA ARG A 183 16.18 -9.72 7.17
C ARG A 183 14.85 -9.64 6.46
N HIS A 184 14.33 -8.43 6.32
CA HIS A 184 13.12 -8.14 5.56
C HIS A 184 13.47 -7.32 4.33
N ALA A 185 12.95 -7.74 3.17
CA ALA A 185 13.08 -6.98 1.93
C ALA A 185 11.71 -6.88 1.26
N ALA A 186 11.34 -5.68 0.87
CA ALA A 186 10.11 -5.38 0.17
C ALA A 186 10.36 -4.35 -0.94
N GLU A 187 9.67 -4.46 -2.05
CA GLU A 187 9.72 -3.50 -3.15
C GLU A 187 8.33 -3.36 -3.77
N LEU A 188 7.91 -2.13 -3.99
CA LEU A 188 6.65 -1.75 -4.59
C LEU A 188 6.90 -0.67 -5.65
N LYS A 189 6.37 -0.88 -6.87
CA LYS A 189 6.39 0.11 -7.95
C LYS A 189 4.97 0.46 -8.35
N VAL A 190 4.68 1.74 -8.38
CA VAL A 190 3.40 2.30 -8.79
C VAL A 190 3.62 3.22 -9.98
N ASN A 191 3.03 2.89 -11.11
CA ASN A 191 3.18 3.62 -12.36
C ASN A 191 1.87 3.70 -13.15
N GLU A 192 1.90 4.28 -14.33
CA GLU A 192 0.72 4.47 -15.18
C GLU A 192 0.05 3.14 -15.63
N ARG A 193 0.77 2.04 -15.61
CA ARG A 193 0.26 0.72 -16.02
C ARG A 193 -0.44 0.00 -14.91
N GLY A 194 0.05 0.15 -13.68
CA GLY A 194 -0.45 -0.58 -12.53
C GLY A 194 0.44 -0.48 -11.33
N ILE A 195 0.20 -1.42 -10.44
CA ILE A 195 1.06 -1.75 -9.30
C ILE A 195 1.84 -2.99 -9.72
N GLU A 196 3.15 -2.95 -9.67
CA GLU A 196 3.95 -4.09 -10.11
C GLU A 196 4.36 -4.99 -8.97
N GLY A 197 3.85 -6.23 -9.13
CA GLY A 197 4.16 -7.45 -8.48
C GLY A 197 3.08 -8.52 -8.77
N ALA A 198 3.11 -9.46 -9.65
CA ALA A 198 2.08 -10.12 -10.44
C ALA A 198 1.20 -11.22 -9.82
N ALA A 199 -0.12 -11.19 -10.09
CA ALA A 199 -0.96 -12.32 -10.52
C ALA A 199 -2.33 -11.83 -11.02
N VAL A 200 -2.89 -12.48 -12.05
CA VAL A 200 -4.16 -12.10 -12.68
C VAL A 200 -5.21 -13.15 -12.36
N THR A 201 -6.38 -12.70 -11.85
CA THR A 201 -7.64 -13.47 -11.92
C THR A 201 -8.74 -12.51 -12.32
N VAL A 202 -9.41 -12.79 -13.45
CA VAL A 202 -10.46 -11.94 -14.03
C VAL A 202 -11.82 -12.48 -13.62
N MET A 203 -12.67 -11.65 -13.02
CA MET A 203 -14.10 -11.88 -12.91
C MET A 203 -14.85 -10.70 -13.53
N THR A 204 -15.64 -10.97 -14.59
CA THR A 204 -16.54 -10.01 -15.22
C THR A 204 -17.97 -10.28 -14.79
N PHE A 205 -18.67 -9.23 -14.35
CA PHE A 205 -20.12 -9.30 -14.14
C PHE A 205 -20.81 -8.31 -15.10
N PRO A 206 -21.59 -8.78 -16.07
CA PRO A 206 -22.44 -7.90 -16.86
C PRO A 206 -23.71 -7.57 -16.08
N GLY A 207 -23.97 -6.30 -15.87
CA GLY A 207 -25.27 -5.80 -15.41
C GLY A 207 -26.12 -5.42 -16.62
N ALA A 208 -27.33 -5.92 -16.69
CA ALA A 208 -28.31 -5.49 -17.67
C ALA A 208 -29.63 -5.14 -16.96
N GLY A 209 -30.10 -3.94 -17.19
CA GLY A 209 -31.42 -3.43 -16.78
C GLY A 209 -31.46 -1.95 -17.10
N ASP A 210 -32.51 -1.50 -17.75
CA ASP A 210 -32.81 -0.07 -17.89
C ASP A 210 -33.32 0.41 -16.52
N PRO A 211 -32.51 1.14 -15.72
CA PRO A 211 -33.00 1.74 -14.50
C PRO A 211 -33.83 2.95 -14.93
N GLY A 212 -35.10 2.99 -14.56
CA GLY A 212 -35.93 4.19 -14.71
C GLY A 212 -35.19 5.45 -14.23
N PRO A 213 -35.80 6.66 -14.27
CA PRO A 213 -35.11 7.90 -13.94
C PRO A 213 -34.42 7.79 -12.58
N ASP A 214 -33.09 7.98 -12.62
CA ASP A 214 -32.25 7.90 -11.43
C ASP A 214 -32.59 9.05 -10.49
N PRO A 215 -33.00 8.81 -9.24
CA PRO A 215 -33.35 9.87 -8.31
C PRO A 215 -32.15 10.58 -7.68
N TYR A 216 -30.91 10.12 -7.96
CA TYR A 216 -29.68 10.65 -7.37
C TYR A 216 -28.93 11.57 -8.31
N GLU A 217 -28.29 12.59 -7.75
CA GLU A 217 -27.31 13.44 -8.39
C GLU A 217 -25.90 12.86 -8.19
N ASP A 218 -25.13 12.73 -9.26
CA ASP A 218 -23.74 12.26 -9.19
C ASP A 218 -22.77 13.43 -9.00
N VAL A 219 -22.00 13.41 -7.91
CA VAL A 219 -20.97 14.39 -7.59
C VAL A 219 -19.59 13.76 -7.74
N PHE A 220 -18.73 14.39 -8.54
CA PHE A 220 -17.38 13.93 -8.83
C PHE A 220 -16.34 14.80 -8.12
N LEU A 221 -15.45 14.16 -7.36
CA LEU A 221 -14.45 14.80 -6.51
C LEU A 221 -13.04 14.31 -6.88
N ASP A 222 -12.05 15.16 -6.63
CA ASP A 222 -10.63 14.83 -6.75
C ASP A 222 -9.96 14.82 -5.37
N PHE A 223 -9.23 13.74 -5.06
CA PHE A 223 -8.32 13.65 -3.93
C PHE A 223 -6.89 13.75 -4.47
N VAL A 224 -6.24 14.86 -4.19
CA VAL A 224 -4.91 15.18 -4.73
C VAL A 224 -3.85 14.82 -3.72
N VAL A 225 -2.91 13.94 -4.11
CA VAL A 225 -1.75 13.53 -3.31
C VAL A 225 -0.56 14.38 -3.75
N ASP A 226 -0.46 15.58 -3.20
CA ASP A 226 0.50 16.64 -3.57
C ASP A 226 1.58 16.89 -2.51
N GLY A 227 1.75 15.99 -1.57
CA GLY A 227 2.80 16.07 -0.55
C GLY A 227 3.28 14.70 -0.11
N ALA A 228 4.30 14.66 0.75
CA ALA A 228 4.77 13.44 1.39
C ALA A 228 3.59 12.70 2.04
N PHE A 229 3.48 11.39 1.80
CA PHE A 229 2.31 10.60 2.17
C PHE A 229 2.66 9.21 2.69
N GLY A 230 1.79 8.68 3.52
CA GLY A 230 1.76 7.24 3.82
C GLY A 230 0.87 6.50 2.84
N PHE A 231 1.11 5.20 2.65
CA PHE A 231 0.24 4.35 1.85
C PHE A 231 -0.01 2.99 2.51
N ILE A 232 -1.17 2.42 2.19
CA ILE A 232 -1.56 1.05 2.51
C ILE A 232 -2.02 0.39 1.21
N LEU A 233 -1.41 -0.73 0.83
CA LEU A 233 -1.88 -1.56 -0.26
C LEU A 233 -2.56 -2.80 0.32
N SER A 234 -3.85 -2.94 0.07
CA SER A 234 -4.66 -4.07 0.55
C SER A 234 -5.22 -4.89 -0.60
N ASP A 235 -5.43 -6.16 -0.35
CA ASP A 235 -6.14 -7.05 -1.26
C ASP A 235 -7.66 -6.73 -1.29
N PRO A 236 -8.45 -7.38 -2.18
CA PRO A 236 -9.90 -7.17 -2.27
C PRO A 236 -10.67 -7.55 -0.99
N TYR A 237 -10.07 -8.33 -0.10
CA TYR A 237 -10.65 -8.77 1.18
C TYR A 237 -10.26 -7.86 2.35
N GLY A 238 -9.42 -6.85 2.10
CA GLY A 238 -8.97 -5.89 3.11
C GLY A 238 -7.71 -6.30 3.86
N VAL A 239 -7.04 -7.38 3.45
CA VAL A 239 -5.74 -7.77 4.04
C VAL A 239 -4.66 -6.82 3.56
N THR A 240 -3.95 -6.18 4.49
CA THR A 240 -2.80 -5.33 4.18
C THR A 240 -1.63 -6.17 3.67
N LEU A 241 -1.15 -5.87 2.48
CA LEU A 241 -0.02 -6.53 1.84
C LEU A 241 1.27 -5.71 1.95
N PHE A 242 1.16 -4.41 1.74
CA PHE A 242 2.25 -3.44 1.86
C PHE A 242 1.76 -2.19 2.57
N SER A 243 2.66 -1.59 3.33
CA SER A 243 2.49 -0.23 3.85
C SER A 243 3.84 0.47 3.88
N GLY A 244 3.83 1.78 3.75
CA GLY A 244 5.07 2.55 3.74
C GLY A 244 4.82 4.04 3.63
N VAL A 245 5.92 4.78 3.56
CA VAL A 245 5.94 6.23 3.46
C VAL A 245 6.73 6.64 2.22
N VAL A 246 6.21 7.63 1.51
CA VAL A 246 6.90 8.30 0.41
C VAL A 246 7.20 9.72 0.84
N ASN A 247 8.45 9.96 1.21
CA ASN A 247 8.95 11.25 1.70
C ASN A 247 9.36 12.18 0.57
N ARG A 248 9.82 11.60 -0.54
CA ARG A 248 10.33 12.31 -1.74
C ARG A 248 10.01 11.50 -3.00
N LEU A 249 9.99 12.19 -4.14
CA LEU A 249 9.76 11.60 -5.46
C LEU A 249 11.01 11.63 -6.33
#